data_11ee48894a00b4f4736a47af0777d0be
#
_entry.id   11ee48894a00b4f4736a47af0777d0be
#
_cell.length_a   1.000
_cell.length_b   1.000
_cell.length_c   1.000
_cell.angle_alpha   90.00
_cell.angle_beta   90.00
_cell.angle_gamma   90.00
#
_symmetry.space_group_name_H-M   'P 1'
#
loop_
_entity.id
_entity.type
_entity.pdbx_description
1 polymer ?
#
loop_
_entity_poly.entity_id
_entity_poly.type
_entity_poly.pdbx_seq_one_letter_code
_entity_poly.pdbx_strand_id
1 'polypeptide(L)'
;MTATPASAKAVRARRVFCNNRGIRPGCGRTISVWRADKIRRVCVSTRLVWRFLQRVVADGIAAATRTIDGRLSARAWQQLWRRFLHGQSTLRTALLGWCRPPPESATASRHAPVAQVLAHLQAAFPDTDCPIAAFQHSLRTFIL
;
A
#
# COMPACT_ATOMS: atom_id res chain seq x y z
N MET A 1 26.48 21.79 -21.50
CA MET A 1 26.37 21.54 -20.05
C MET A 1 24.91 21.37 -19.73
N THR A 2 24.42 20.12 -19.68
CA THR A 2 23.01 19.79 -19.37
C THR A 2 22.87 19.67 -17.86
N ALA A 3 22.12 20.60 -17.27
CA ALA A 3 21.80 20.56 -15.84
C ALA A 3 20.92 19.35 -15.56
N THR A 4 21.39 18.43 -14.72
CA THR A 4 20.62 17.32 -14.19
C THR A 4 19.46 17.88 -13.35
N PRO A 5 18.19 17.54 -13.65
CA PRO A 5 17.08 18.07 -12.85
C PRO A 5 17.21 17.59 -11.40
N ALA A 6 17.26 18.54 -10.48
CA ALA A 6 17.29 18.26 -9.04
C ALA A 6 16.09 17.37 -8.69
N SER A 7 16.39 16.21 -8.14
CA SER A 7 15.38 15.23 -7.69
C SER A 7 14.45 15.91 -6.67
N ALA A 8 13.27 16.30 -7.10
CA ALA A 8 12.26 16.91 -6.24
C ALA A 8 11.93 15.95 -5.10
N LYS A 9 12.21 16.34 -3.86
CA LYS A 9 11.86 15.56 -2.67
C LYS A 9 10.34 15.38 -2.60
N ALA A 10 9.84 14.20 -2.89
CA ALA A 10 8.41 13.91 -2.83
C ALA A 10 7.90 14.03 -1.38
N VAL A 11 6.91 14.89 -1.17
CA VAL A 11 6.24 15.05 0.12
C VAL A 11 5.50 13.74 0.44
N ARG A 12 5.83 13.10 1.57
CA ARG A 12 5.21 11.84 2.03
C ARG A 12 4.08 12.06 3.02
N ALA A 13 4.23 13.04 3.87
CA ALA A 13 3.26 13.39 4.88
C ALA A 13 3.36 14.89 5.20
N ARG A 14 2.28 15.44 5.70
CA ARG A 14 2.25 16.80 6.29
C ARG A 14 1.99 16.68 7.77
N ARG A 15 2.68 17.48 8.57
CA ARG A 15 2.37 17.65 9.98
C ARG A 15 1.38 18.79 10.13
N VAL A 16 0.29 18.51 10.81
CA VAL A 16 -0.74 19.49 11.16
C VAL A 16 -0.74 19.62 12.68
N PHE A 17 -0.53 20.83 13.16
CA PHE A 17 -0.62 21.13 14.59
C PHE A 17 -2.03 21.60 14.93
N CYS A 18 -2.66 20.93 15.88
CA CYS A 18 -3.97 21.33 16.39
C CYS A 18 -3.78 22.47 17.40
N ASN A 19 -3.91 23.71 16.91
CA ASN A 19 -3.64 24.92 17.68
C ASN A 19 -4.69 25.14 18.77
N ASN A 20 -4.21 25.54 19.96
CA ASN A 20 -5.04 25.86 21.11
C ASN A 20 -5.30 27.40 21.24
N ARG A 21 -4.91 28.20 20.24
CA ARG A 21 -4.92 29.69 20.29
C ARG A 21 -6.15 30.32 19.60
N GLY A 22 -7.21 29.59 19.29
CA GLY A 22 -8.37 30.12 18.59
C GLY A 22 -9.65 30.09 19.43
N ILE A 23 -10.74 30.59 18.83
CA ILE A 23 -12.10 30.56 19.42
C ILE A 23 -12.57 29.13 19.73
N ARG A 24 -11.99 28.13 19.04
CA ARG A 24 -12.20 26.69 19.34
C ARG A 24 -10.95 26.09 19.96
N PRO A 25 -11.04 25.52 21.17
CA PRO A 25 -9.91 24.90 21.82
C PRO A 25 -9.42 23.69 21.01
N GLY A 26 -8.18 23.73 20.58
CA GLY A 26 -7.50 22.60 19.96
C GLY A 26 -6.91 21.64 21.01
N CYS A 27 -6.55 20.42 20.59
CA CYS A 27 -5.96 19.42 21.50
C CYS A 27 -4.46 19.64 21.77
N GLY A 28 -3.81 20.64 21.15
CA GLY A 28 -2.36 20.90 21.28
C GLY A 28 -1.46 19.81 20.69
N ARG A 29 -2.01 18.83 19.96
CA ARG A 29 -1.27 17.68 19.41
C ARG A 29 -0.88 17.91 17.96
N THR A 30 0.25 17.35 17.57
CA THR A 30 0.68 17.29 16.18
C THR A 30 0.19 15.99 15.55
N ILE A 31 -0.52 16.10 14.44
CA ILE A 31 -1.03 14.97 13.67
C ILE A 31 -0.25 14.90 12.35
N SER A 32 0.17 13.72 11.95
CA SER A 32 0.79 13.49 10.64
C SER A 32 -0.25 12.99 9.64
N VAL A 33 -0.52 13.79 8.61
CA VAL A 33 -1.40 13.41 7.50
C VAL A 33 -0.53 12.77 6.42
N TRP A 34 -0.73 11.49 6.17
CA TRP A 34 0.01 10.72 5.17
C TRP A 34 -0.74 10.70 3.84
N ARG A 35 0.00 10.66 2.76
CA ARG A 35 -0.57 10.49 1.42
C ARG A 35 -0.97 9.03 1.21
N ALA A 36 -2.14 8.79 0.63
CA ALA A 36 -2.65 7.44 0.34
C ALA A 36 -1.82 6.69 -0.73
N ASP A 37 -1.08 7.43 -1.58
CA ASP A 37 -0.19 6.86 -2.59
C ASP A 37 1.18 6.43 -2.02
N LYS A 38 1.39 6.50 -0.71
CA LYS A 38 2.63 6.13 -0.02
C LYS A 38 2.37 5.07 1.06
N ILE A 39 3.33 4.18 1.21
CA ILE A 39 3.35 3.24 2.33
C ILE A 39 3.97 3.91 3.56
N ARG A 40 3.28 3.83 4.67
CA ARG A 40 3.75 4.39 5.95
C ARG A 40 5.08 3.74 6.35
N ARG A 41 6.03 4.56 6.81
CA ARG A 41 7.37 4.14 7.27
C ARG A 41 8.28 3.53 6.19
N VAL A 42 7.85 3.46 4.94
CA VAL A 42 8.64 2.95 3.83
C VAL A 42 8.70 3.98 2.72
N CYS A 43 9.86 4.09 2.04
CA CYS A 43 10.05 5.05 0.95
C CYS A 43 9.53 4.53 -0.40
N VAL A 44 8.36 3.88 -0.40
CA VAL A 44 7.81 3.21 -1.58
C VAL A 44 6.40 3.71 -1.85
N SER A 45 6.07 3.84 -3.13
CA SER A 45 4.70 4.13 -3.55
C SER A 45 3.83 2.88 -3.46
N THR A 46 2.54 3.07 -3.19
CA THR A 46 1.55 1.99 -3.21
C THR A 46 1.49 1.28 -4.56
N ARG A 47 1.67 2.02 -5.68
CA ARG A 47 1.73 1.45 -7.03
C ARG A 47 2.89 0.45 -7.18
N LEU A 48 4.06 0.77 -6.63
CA LEU A 48 5.20 -0.15 -6.70
C LEU A 48 4.98 -1.39 -5.82
N VAL A 49 4.35 -1.22 -4.65
CA VAL A 49 3.95 -2.35 -3.80
C VAL A 49 2.90 -3.20 -4.50
N TRP A 50 1.91 -2.61 -5.16
CA TRP A 50 0.90 -3.33 -5.95
C TRP A 50 1.55 -4.21 -7.01
N ARG A 51 2.46 -3.66 -7.81
CA ARG A 51 3.24 -4.41 -8.82
C ARG A 51 4.08 -5.52 -8.20
N PHE A 52 4.71 -5.25 -7.05
CA PHE A 52 5.48 -6.26 -6.34
C PHE A 52 4.60 -7.45 -5.92
N LEU A 53 3.45 -7.19 -5.30
CA LEU A 53 2.53 -8.24 -4.86
C LEU A 53 2.00 -9.08 -6.03
N GLN A 54 1.64 -8.43 -7.14
CA GLN A 54 1.25 -9.14 -8.37
C GLN A 54 2.38 -10.06 -8.89
N ARG A 55 3.63 -9.56 -8.90
CA ARG A 55 4.79 -10.38 -9.28
C ARG A 55 5.06 -11.52 -8.32
N VAL A 56 4.89 -11.33 -7.02
CA VAL A 56 5.05 -12.42 -6.05
C VAL A 56 4.03 -13.54 -6.30
N VAL A 57 2.80 -13.19 -6.66
CA VAL A 57 1.76 -14.18 -7.00
C VAL A 57 2.10 -14.93 -8.28
N ALA A 58 2.62 -14.23 -9.30
CA ALA A 58 2.96 -14.83 -10.60
C ALA A 58 4.25 -15.67 -10.55
N ASP A 59 5.32 -15.08 -10.02
CA ASP A 59 6.68 -15.59 -10.20
C ASP A 59 7.35 -16.03 -8.89
N GLY A 60 6.70 -15.79 -7.76
CA GLY A 60 7.23 -16.02 -6.43
C GLY A 60 8.12 -14.89 -5.91
N ILE A 61 8.35 -14.88 -4.58
CA ILE A 61 9.03 -13.78 -3.89
C ILE A 61 10.49 -13.57 -4.34
N ALA A 62 11.21 -14.65 -4.62
CA ALA A 62 12.62 -14.56 -5.04
C ALA A 62 12.77 -13.91 -6.41
N ALA A 63 11.90 -14.21 -7.36
CA ALA A 63 11.88 -13.58 -8.67
C ALA A 63 11.40 -12.14 -8.58
N ALA A 64 10.31 -11.88 -7.86
CA ALA A 64 9.77 -10.55 -7.66
C ALA A 64 10.79 -9.57 -7.06
N THR A 65 11.55 -9.99 -6.03
CA THR A 65 12.57 -9.15 -5.40
C THR A 65 13.76 -8.82 -6.29
N ARG A 66 14.05 -9.66 -7.29
CA ARG A 66 15.14 -9.40 -8.26
C ARG A 66 14.72 -8.49 -9.41
N THR A 67 13.46 -8.56 -9.80
CA THR A 67 12.95 -7.90 -11.01
C THR A 67 12.22 -6.60 -10.75
N ILE A 68 11.90 -6.28 -9.50
CA ILE A 68 11.21 -5.06 -9.15
C ILE A 68 12.18 -3.86 -9.16
N ASP A 69 11.87 -2.87 -9.98
CA ASP A 69 12.59 -1.60 -9.97
C ASP A 69 12.27 -0.83 -8.70
N GLY A 70 13.25 -0.65 -7.85
CA GLY A 70 13.07 0.10 -6.61
C GLY A 70 14.35 0.27 -5.83
N ARG A 71 14.40 1.31 -4.99
CA ARG A 71 15.55 1.61 -4.12
C ARG A 71 15.61 0.74 -2.86
N LEU A 72 14.71 -0.23 -2.73
CA LEU A 72 14.69 -1.12 -1.57
C LEU A 72 15.60 -2.33 -1.80
N SER A 73 16.28 -2.74 -0.73
CA SER A 73 17.01 -4.01 -0.72
C SER A 73 16.05 -5.21 -0.78
N ALA A 74 16.55 -6.37 -1.22
CA ALA A 74 15.77 -7.62 -1.20
C ALA A 74 15.23 -7.94 0.19
N ARG A 75 16.01 -7.68 1.25
CA ARG A 75 15.56 -7.84 2.65
C ARG A 75 14.37 -6.93 3.00
N ALA A 76 14.38 -5.67 2.52
CA ALA A 76 13.28 -4.75 2.77
C ALA A 76 12.00 -5.19 2.06
N TRP A 77 12.08 -5.72 0.83
CA TRP A 77 10.98 -6.32 0.11
C TRP A 77 10.42 -7.55 0.82
N GLN A 78 11.29 -8.42 1.33
CA GLN A 78 10.87 -9.58 2.12
C GLN A 78 10.15 -9.17 3.42
N GLN A 79 10.62 -8.12 4.10
CA GLN A 79 9.93 -7.59 5.29
C GLN A 79 8.56 -7.01 4.95
N LEU A 80 8.46 -6.28 3.83
CA LEU A 80 7.19 -5.76 3.33
C LEU A 80 6.21 -6.90 3.02
N TRP A 81 6.68 -7.96 2.37
CA TRP A 81 5.90 -9.17 2.11
C TRP A 81 5.38 -9.81 3.40
N ARG A 82 6.22 -9.99 4.41
CA ARG A 82 5.81 -10.55 5.70
C ARG A 82 4.74 -9.68 6.38
N ARG A 83 4.91 -8.35 6.36
CA ARG A 83 3.88 -7.43 6.90
C ARG A 83 2.55 -7.58 6.17
N PHE A 84 2.59 -7.67 4.85
CA PHE A 84 1.38 -7.89 4.06
C PHE A 84 0.69 -9.21 4.45
N LEU A 85 1.45 -10.30 4.60
CA LEU A 85 0.91 -11.59 5.06
C LEU A 85 0.25 -11.47 6.44
N HIS A 86 0.85 -10.78 7.38
CA HIS A 86 0.26 -10.57 8.70
C HIS A 86 -1.00 -9.68 8.68
N GLY A 87 -1.06 -8.72 7.77
CA GLY A 87 -2.20 -7.80 7.63
C GLY A 87 -3.40 -8.36 6.86
N GLN A 88 -3.28 -9.53 6.23
CA GLN A 88 -4.30 -10.05 5.32
C GLN A 88 -5.68 -10.27 5.96
N SER A 89 -5.75 -10.76 7.19
CA SER A 89 -7.03 -10.99 7.87
C SER A 89 -7.80 -9.68 8.06
N THR A 90 -7.14 -8.67 8.57
CA THR A 90 -7.72 -7.32 8.74
C THR A 90 -8.16 -6.73 7.40
N LEU A 91 -7.33 -6.88 6.37
CA LEU A 91 -7.65 -6.41 5.03
C LEU A 91 -8.88 -7.10 4.44
N ARG A 92 -8.96 -8.43 4.56
CA ARG A 92 -10.12 -9.21 4.12
C ARG A 92 -11.39 -8.79 4.83
N THR A 93 -11.35 -8.64 6.15
CA THR A 93 -12.51 -8.18 6.93
C THR A 93 -13.00 -6.81 6.46
N ALA A 94 -12.08 -5.88 6.23
CA ALA A 94 -12.43 -4.55 5.73
C ALA A 94 -13.03 -4.61 4.31
N LEU A 95 -12.47 -5.42 3.42
CA LEU A 95 -12.97 -5.60 2.05
C LEU A 95 -14.35 -6.27 2.00
N LEU A 96 -14.65 -7.21 2.90
CA LEU A 96 -15.97 -7.83 3.01
C LEU A 96 -17.08 -6.82 3.35
N GLY A 97 -16.75 -5.77 4.08
CA GLY A 97 -17.66 -4.64 4.30
C GLY A 97 -17.89 -3.78 3.05
N TRP A 98 -17.09 -3.93 2.01
CA TRP A 98 -17.17 -3.16 0.77
C TRP A 98 -17.86 -3.89 -0.37
N CYS A 99 -17.42 -5.11 -0.67
CA CYS A 99 -18.01 -5.95 -1.69
C CYS A 99 -17.75 -7.45 -1.39
N ARG A 100 -18.46 -8.32 -2.10
CA ARG A 100 -18.18 -9.76 -2.03
C ARG A 100 -16.85 -10.08 -2.73
N PRO A 101 -16.06 -11.03 -2.18
CA PRO A 101 -14.88 -11.50 -2.86
C PRO A 101 -15.26 -12.16 -4.19
N PRO A 102 -14.47 -11.98 -5.26
CA PRO A 102 -14.65 -12.74 -6.48
C PRO A 102 -14.46 -14.24 -6.21
N PRO A 103 -15.02 -15.12 -7.06
CA PRO A 103 -14.84 -16.56 -6.93
C PRO A 103 -13.34 -16.90 -6.95
N GLU A 104 -12.97 -17.90 -6.16
CA GLU A 104 -11.59 -18.36 -6.12
C GLU A 104 -11.15 -18.88 -7.49
N SER A 105 -9.99 -18.42 -7.94
CA SER A 105 -9.36 -18.96 -9.14
C SER A 105 -8.96 -20.41 -8.85
N ALA A 106 -9.34 -21.34 -9.75
CA ALA A 106 -9.05 -22.78 -9.63
C ALA A 106 -7.54 -23.13 -9.64
N THR A 107 -6.68 -22.11 -9.74
CA THR A 107 -5.22 -22.27 -9.78
C THR A 107 -4.70 -22.62 -8.38
N ALA A 108 -4.35 -23.86 -8.16
CA ALA A 108 -3.68 -24.33 -6.96
C ALA A 108 -2.26 -23.73 -6.88
N SER A 109 -2.18 -22.48 -6.42
CA SER A 109 -0.92 -21.78 -6.21
C SER A 109 -0.62 -21.70 -4.71
N ARG A 110 0.63 -21.86 -4.35
CA ARG A 110 1.15 -21.60 -3.00
C ARG A 110 0.78 -20.20 -2.50
N HIS A 111 0.51 -19.26 -3.41
CA HIS A 111 0.13 -17.88 -3.11
C HIS A 111 -1.37 -17.63 -3.34
N ALA A 112 -2.20 -18.67 -3.50
CA ALA A 112 -3.64 -18.54 -3.73
C ALA A 112 -4.34 -17.61 -2.73
N PRO A 113 -4.07 -17.64 -1.40
CA PRO A 113 -4.69 -16.72 -0.45
C PRO A 113 -4.36 -15.25 -0.72
N VAL A 114 -3.15 -14.95 -1.21
CA VAL A 114 -2.74 -13.59 -1.57
C VAL A 114 -3.39 -13.18 -2.89
N ALA A 115 -3.38 -14.06 -3.88
CA ALA A 115 -4.05 -13.83 -5.17
C ALA A 115 -5.52 -13.45 -4.96
N GLN A 116 -6.21 -14.17 -4.05
CA GLN A 116 -7.59 -13.87 -3.69
C GLN A 116 -7.76 -12.47 -3.07
N VAL A 117 -6.85 -12.05 -2.18
CA VAL A 117 -6.88 -10.69 -1.61
C VAL A 117 -6.64 -9.64 -2.68
N LEU A 118 -5.71 -9.86 -3.60
CA LEU A 118 -5.46 -8.92 -4.70
C LEU A 118 -6.64 -8.83 -5.65
N ALA A 119 -7.27 -9.96 -5.99
CA ALA A 119 -8.48 -10.00 -6.79
C ALA A 119 -9.63 -9.26 -6.10
N HIS A 120 -9.79 -9.42 -4.78
CA HIS A 120 -10.81 -8.73 -4.01
C HIS A 120 -10.57 -7.21 -3.96
N LEU A 121 -9.32 -6.77 -3.78
CA LEU A 121 -8.94 -5.36 -3.87
C LEU A 121 -9.27 -4.79 -5.25
N GLN A 122 -8.96 -5.51 -6.32
CA GLN A 122 -9.26 -5.07 -7.69
C GLN A 122 -10.77 -5.00 -7.94
N ALA A 123 -11.54 -5.95 -7.43
CA ALA A 123 -13.00 -5.96 -7.54
C ALA A 123 -13.65 -4.81 -6.73
N ALA A 124 -13.08 -4.48 -5.57
CA ALA A 124 -13.56 -3.36 -4.74
C ALA A 124 -13.27 -1.99 -5.36
N PHE A 125 -12.22 -1.88 -6.18
CA PHE A 125 -11.78 -0.63 -6.79
C PHE A 125 -11.42 -0.84 -8.29
N PRO A 126 -12.41 -1.13 -9.15
CA PRO A 126 -12.17 -1.53 -10.55
C PRO A 126 -11.56 -0.41 -11.41
N ASP A 127 -11.92 0.84 -11.14
CA ASP A 127 -11.56 2.00 -11.97
C ASP A 127 -10.23 2.65 -11.56
N THR A 128 -9.36 1.92 -10.86
CA THR A 128 -8.10 2.48 -10.37
C THR A 128 -6.88 1.67 -10.79
N ASP A 129 -5.82 2.35 -11.19
CA ASP A 129 -4.51 1.76 -11.46
C ASP A 129 -3.82 1.19 -10.21
N CYS A 130 -4.28 1.57 -9.02
CA CYS A 130 -3.67 1.16 -7.76
C CYS A 130 -4.72 0.95 -6.66
N PRO A 131 -5.32 -0.25 -6.60
CA PRO A 131 -6.33 -0.59 -5.59
C PRO A 131 -5.88 -0.37 -4.15
N ILE A 132 -4.58 -0.53 -3.85
CA ILE A 132 -4.01 -0.22 -2.52
C ILE A 132 -4.17 1.26 -2.17
N ALA A 133 -3.88 2.17 -3.09
CA ALA A 133 -4.03 3.60 -2.85
C ALA A 133 -5.50 3.98 -2.64
N ALA A 134 -6.40 3.42 -3.46
CA ALA A 134 -7.83 3.63 -3.34
C ALA A 134 -8.37 3.12 -1.99
N PHE A 135 -7.96 1.93 -1.58
CA PHE A 135 -8.31 1.35 -0.28
C PHE A 135 -7.84 2.25 0.89
N GLN A 136 -6.55 2.66 0.89
CA GLN A 136 -6.01 3.53 1.94
C GLN A 136 -6.72 4.89 2.01
N HIS A 137 -7.11 5.43 0.85
CA HIS A 137 -7.84 6.69 0.77
C HIS A 137 -9.26 6.55 1.33
N SER A 138 -9.98 5.51 0.93
CA SER A 138 -11.39 5.30 1.28
C SER A 138 -11.58 4.95 2.75
N LEU A 139 -10.74 4.10 3.31
CA LEU A 139 -10.84 3.65 4.71
C LEU A 139 -9.98 4.47 5.67
N ARG A 140 -9.24 5.46 5.17
CA ARG A 140 -8.30 6.28 5.97
C ARG A 140 -7.35 5.45 6.82
N THR A 141 -6.99 4.26 6.33
CA THR A 141 -6.13 3.29 6.99
C THR A 141 -4.97 2.86 6.09
N PHE A 142 -4.00 2.15 6.64
CA PHE A 142 -2.85 1.64 5.91
C PHE A 142 -2.91 0.12 5.85
N ILE A 143 -2.50 -0.44 4.71
CA ILE A 143 -2.46 -1.88 4.50
C ILE A 143 -1.24 -2.53 5.20
N LEU A 144 -0.16 -1.73 5.45
CA LEU A 144 1.15 -2.22 5.91
C LEU A 144 1.68 -1.41 7.09
#